data_58aa546d4bf27eeae64942b85c30109e
#
_entry.id   58aa546d4bf27eeae64942b85c30109e
#
_cell.length_a   1.000
_cell.length_b   1.000
_cell.length_c   1.000
_cell.angle_alpha   90.00
_cell.angle_beta   90.00
_cell.angle_gamma   90.00
#
_symmetry.space_group_name_H-M   'P 1'
#
loop_
_entity.id
_entity.type
_entity.pdbx_description
1 polymer ?
#
loop_
_entity_poly.entity_id
_entity_poly.type
_entity_poly.pdbx_seq_one_letter_code
_entity_poly.pdbx_strand_id
1 'polypeptide(L)'
;MRLSQEVFALAMEEKAGICYQVVVNGFTAVRCFLTGTDESNIVWLERKKNTVLKSRRSSLRCGLEAEAAGSLEPWQEDEELYVIRGGGYPIWRQDGTFVGALCISGLHHEEDHRMAAEAVRRYAERRKETGHEGSGIDRG
;
A
#
# COMPACT_ATOMS: atom_id res chain seq x y z
N MET A 1 5.16 -0.98 -14.67
CA MET A 1 4.81 -2.01 -13.65
C MET A 1 3.31 -2.25 -13.66
N ARG A 2 2.88 -3.50 -13.67
CA ARG A 2 1.45 -3.84 -13.77
C ARG A 2 0.62 -3.46 -12.57
N LEU A 3 1.14 -3.65 -11.36
CA LEU A 3 0.39 -3.25 -10.16
C LEU A 3 0.13 -1.75 -10.18
N SER A 4 1.13 -0.96 -10.57
CA SER A 4 0.98 0.49 -10.69
C SER A 4 -0.12 0.85 -11.72
N GLN A 5 -0.22 0.10 -12.80
CA GLN A 5 -1.25 0.31 -13.81
C GLN A 5 -2.64 0.06 -13.24
N GLU A 6 -2.80 -0.93 -12.36
CA GLU A 6 -4.08 -1.19 -11.70
C GLU A 6 -4.47 -0.04 -10.78
N VAL A 7 -3.51 0.50 -10.03
CA VAL A 7 -3.78 1.66 -9.17
C VAL A 7 -4.23 2.85 -10.01
N PHE A 8 -3.50 3.13 -11.10
CA PHE A 8 -3.82 4.25 -11.97
C PHE A 8 -5.21 4.09 -12.58
N ALA A 9 -5.53 2.91 -13.10
CA ALA A 9 -6.83 2.64 -13.69
C ALA A 9 -7.97 2.85 -12.68
N LEU A 10 -7.79 2.34 -11.46
CA LEU A 10 -8.79 2.48 -10.42
C LEU A 10 -8.98 3.94 -10.04
N ALA A 11 -7.88 4.69 -9.91
CA ALA A 11 -7.95 6.12 -9.59
C ALA A 11 -8.69 6.90 -10.68
N MET A 12 -8.47 6.56 -11.95
CA MET A 12 -9.18 7.19 -13.05
C MET A 12 -10.66 6.87 -13.03
N GLU A 13 -11.02 5.61 -12.79
CA GLU A 13 -12.42 5.18 -12.69
C GLU A 13 -13.17 5.97 -11.60
N GLU A 14 -12.55 6.15 -10.47
CA GLU A 14 -13.18 6.78 -9.31
C GLU A 14 -12.93 8.29 -9.24
N LYS A 15 -12.16 8.82 -10.17
CA LYS A 15 -11.77 10.24 -10.17
C LYS A 15 -11.13 10.64 -8.85
N ALA A 16 -10.28 9.77 -8.32
CA ALA A 16 -9.67 9.95 -7.02
C ALA A 16 -8.40 10.79 -7.09
N GLY A 17 -8.31 11.80 -6.21
CA GLY A 17 -7.11 12.63 -6.09
C GLY A 17 -6.11 11.99 -5.14
N ILE A 18 -5.38 10.99 -5.63
CA ILE A 18 -4.42 10.26 -4.82
C ILE A 18 -3.00 10.40 -5.35
N CYS A 19 -2.05 10.10 -4.48
CA CYS A 19 -0.71 9.75 -4.89
C CYS A 19 -0.43 8.33 -4.40
N TYR A 20 0.51 7.66 -5.04
CA TYR A 20 0.85 6.31 -4.63
C TYR A 20 2.30 5.99 -4.93
N GLN A 21 2.83 5.00 -4.22
CA GLN A 21 4.16 4.47 -4.49
C GLN A 21 4.17 2.97 -4.30
N VAL A 22 5.04 2.32 -5.07
CA VAL A 22 5.28 0.88 -4.97
C VAL A 22 6.74 0.70 -4.59
N VAL A 23 6.97 0.06 -3.46
CA VAL A 23 8.33 -0.24 -2.96
C VAL A 23 8.52 -1.74 -3.06
N VAL A 24 9.60 -2.15 -3.73
CA VAL A 24 9.89 -3.56 -3.99
C VAL A 24 11.36 -3.80 -3.70
N ASN A 25 11.65 -4.82 -2.89
CA ASN A 25 13.02 -5.22 -2.57
C ASN A 25 13.87 -4.04 -2.08
N GLY A 26 13.27 -3.17 -1.27
CA GLY A 26 14.00 -2.08 -0.63
C GLY A 26 14.12 -0.80 -1.44
N PHE A 27 13.58 -0.73 -2.65
CA PHE A 27 13.62 0.52 -3.42
C PHE A 27 12.25 0.92 -3.95
N THR A 28 12.09 2.22 -4.19
CA THR A 28 10.86 2.76 -4.77
C THR A 28 10.86 2.51 -6.27
N ALA A 29 10.01 1.59 -6.71
CA ALA A 29 9.91 1.25 -8.13
C ALA A 29 9.07 2.29 -8.90
N VAL A 30 8.02 2.80 -8.27
CA VAL A 30 7.10 3.78 -8.88
C VAL A 30 6.63 4.74 -7.81
N ARG A 31 6.53 6.01 -8.16
CA ARG A 31 5.86 7.02 -7.34
C ARG A 31 5.11 7.94 -8.29
N CYS A 32 3.83 8.14 -8.05
CA CYS A 32 2.96 8.90 -8.94
C CYS A 32 2.04 9.83 -8.13
N PHE A 33 1.92 11.07 -8.58
CA PHE A 33 1.06 12.07 -7.95
C PHE A 33 -0.03 12.45 -8.95
N LEU A 34 -1.28 12.23 -8.57
CA LEU A 34 -2.41 12.64 -9.39
C LEU A 34 -2.95 13.99 -8.92
N THR A 35 -3.89 14.56 -9.67
CA THR A 35 -4.45 15.88 -9.39
C THR A 35 -4.95 15.97 -7.95
N GLY A 36 -4.58 17.04 -7.27
CA GLY A 36 -5.00 17.27 -5.89
C GLY A 36 -4.01 16.81 -4.85
N THR A 37 -2.90 16.18 -5.27
CA THR A 37 -1.83 15.76 -4.36
C THR A 37 -0.54 16.51 -4.69
N ASP A 38 0.37 16.52 -3.74
CA ASP A 38 1.66 17.17 -3.91
C ASP A 38 2.72 16.52 -3.01
N GLU A 39 3.88 17.15 -2.97
CA GLU A 39 5.02 16.63 -2.23
C GLU A 39 4.76 16.45 -0.73
N SER A 40 3.77 17.17 -0.17
CA SER A 40 3.44 17.02 1.26
C SER A 40 2.90 15.61 1.57
N ASN A 41 2.37 14.93 0.55
CA ASN A 41 1.87 13.57 0.71
C ASN A 41 2.99 12.53 0.82
N ILE A 42 4.24 12.89 0.44
CA ILE A 42 5.37 11.95 0.51
C ILE A 42 5.58 11.46 1.93
N VAL A 43 5.45 12.34 2.91
CA VAL A 43 5.62 11.98 4.33
C VAL A 43 4.68 10.84 4.70
N TRP A 44 3.42 10.94 4.28
CA TRP A 44 2.43 9.90 4.57
C TRP A 44 2.75 8.58 3.86
N LEU A 45 3.16 8.66 2.58
CA LEU A 45 3.54 7.46 1.83
C LEU A 45 4.71 6.75 2.51
N GLU A 46 5.72 7.51 2.95
CA GLU A 46 6.90 6.93 3.60
C GLU A 46 6.57 6.32 4.95
N ARG A 47 5.75 6.98 5.74
CA ARG A 47 5.35 6.46 7.05
C ARG A 47 4.52 5.18 6.90
N LYS A 48 3.60 5.14 5.92
CA LYS A 48 2.81 3.95 5.63
C LYS A 48 3.72 2.81 5.16
N LYS A 49 4.68 3.10 4.30
CA LYS A 49 5.67 2.13 3.85
C LYS A 49 6.42 1.53 5.04
N ASN A 50 6.93 2.39 5.92
CA ASN A 50 7.70 1.92 7.07
C ASN A 50 6.88 1.00 7.97
N THR A 51 5.61 1.31 8.17
CA THR A 51 4.71 0.48 8.95
C THR A 51 4.53 -0.91 8.31
N VAL A 52 4.31 -0.95 7.01
CA VAL A 52 4.16 -2.22 6.30
C VAL A 52 5.44 -3.03 6.31
N LEU A 53 6.59 -2.40 6.07
CA LEU A 53 7.87 -3.12 6.06
C LEU A 53 8.21 -3.71 7.42
N LYS A 54 7.87 -3.00 8.49
CA LYS A 54 8.12 -3.48 9.85
C LYS A 54 7.19 -4.63 10.24
N SER A 55 5.91 -4.51 9.91
CA SER A 55 4.89 -5.45 10.36
C SER A 55 4.57 -6.55 9.37
N ARG A 56 4.80 -6.31 8.08
CA ARG A 56 4.36 -7.14 6.95
C ARG A 56 2.84 -7.26 6.89
N ARG A 57 2.15 -6.29 7.48
CA ARG A 57 0.68 -6.20 7.48
C ARG A 57 0.28 -4.83 6.96
N SER A 58 -0.99 -4.67 6.58
CA SER A 58 -1.47 -3.36 6.15
C SER A 58 -1.42 -2.38 7.32
N SER A 59 -1.19 -1.11 7.01
CA SER A 59 -1.14 -0.07 8.03
C SER A 59 -2.50 0.12 8.73
N LEU A 60 -3.61 -0.16 8.03
CA LEU A 60 -4.93 -0.15 8.65
C LEU A 60 -5.05 -1.27 9.69
N ARG A 61 -4.61 -2.47 9.36
CA ARG A 61 -4.65 -3.60 10.28
C ARG A 61 -3.81 -3.32 11.53
N CYS A 62 -2.64 -2.70 11.36
CA CYS A 62 -1.81 -2.34 12.51
C CYS A 62 -2.55 -1.39 13.45
N GLY A 63 -3.30 -0.43 12.92
CA GLY A 63 -4.11 0.47 13.72
C GLY A 63 -5.23 -0.23 14.45
N LEU A 64 -5.92 -1.15 13.77
CA LEU A 64 -7.01 -1.92 14.39
C LEU A 64 -6.49 -2.84 15.49
N GLU A 65 -5.32 -3.45 15.28
CA GLU A 65 -4.69 -4.30 16.29
C GLU A 65 -4.28 -3.49 17.52
N ALA A 66 -3.73 -2.29 17.31
CA ALA A 66 -3.34 -1.41 18.41
C ALA A 66 -4.56 -0.98 19.22
N GLU A 67 -5.66 -0.64 18.53
CA GLU A 67 -6.91 -0.26 19.18
C GLU A 67 -7.45 -1.41 20.02
N ALA A 68 -7.48 -2.61 19.46
CA ALA A 68 -7.95 -3.81 20.18
C ALA A 68 -7.10 -4.14 21.39
N ALA A 69 -5.78 -3.91 21.28
CA ALA A 69 -4.85 -4.17 22.37
C ALA A 69 -4.82 -3.06 23.43
N GLY A 70 -5.39 -1.89 23.11
CA GLY A 70 -5.32 -0.74 23.99
C GLY A 70 -3.90 -0.19 24.16
N SER A 71 -3.03 -0.42 23.20
CA SER A 71 -1.63 -0.01 23.26
C SER A 71 -1.10 0.35 21.89
N LEU A 72 -0.28 1.40 21.83
CA LEU A 72 0.37 1.84 20.60
C LEU A 72 1.74 1.18 20.39
N GLU A 73 2.16 0.32 21.29
CA GLU A 73 3.41 -0.41 21.07
C GLU A 73 3.26 -1.38 19.91
N PRO A 74 4.25 -1.52 19.04
CA PRO A 74 5.58 -0.89 19.07
C PRO A 74 5.69 0.44 18.31
N TRP A 75 4.58 1.08 17.97
CA TRP A 75 4.56 2.23 17.08
C TRP A 75 4.83 3.56 17.77
N GLN A 76 4.62 3.64 19.09
CA GLN A 76 4.65 4.90 19.82
C GLN A 76 6.06 5.51 19.97
N GLU A 77 7.10 4.72 19.75
CA GLU A 77 8.46 5.21 19.93
C GLU A 77 8.92 6.17 18.85
N ASP A 78 8.28 6.13 17.68
CA ASP A 78 8.69 7.01 16.59
C ASP A 78 7.52 7.34 15.68
N GLU A 79 6.77 8.35 16.10
CA GLU A 79 5.60 8.82 15.33
C GLU A 79 5.99 9.46 13.99
N GLU A 80 7.24 9.88 13.85
CA GLU A 80 7.70 10.45 12.59
C GLU A 80 8.00 9.39 11.54
N LEU A 81 8.34 8.18 11.97
CA LEU A 81 8.64 7.08 11.06
C LEU A 81 7.42 6.28 10.66
N TYR A 82 6.47 6.11 11.56
CA TYR A 82 5.36 5.18 11.36
C TYR A 82 4.01 5.87 11.44
N VAL A 83 3.03 5.32 10.71
CA VAL A 83 1.63 5.67 10.88
C VAL A 83 0.80 4.40 10.77
N ILE A 84 -0.16 4.24 11.68
CA ILE A 84 -1.03 3.06 11.72
C ILE A 84 -2.44 3.41 11.27
N ARG A 85 -2.51 4.08 10.14
CA ARG A 85 -3.74 4.45 9.44
C ARG A 85 -3.68 3.86 8.04
N GLY A 86 -4.85 3.66 7.43
CA GLY A 86 -4.95 2.96 6.15
C GLY A 86 -4.23 3.58 4.99
N GLY A 87 -3.80 2.73 4.06
CA GLY A 87 -3.18 3.13 2.81
C GLY A 87 -1.91 2.35 2.48
N GLY A 88 -1.24 1.78 3.47
CA GLY A 88 -0.10 0.90 3.24
C GLY A 88 -0.57 -0.55 3.16
N TYR A 89 -0.16 -1.26 2.14
CA TYR A 89 -0.62 -2.63 1.89
C TYR A 89 0.55 -3.51 1.51
N PRO A 90 0.70 -4.69 2.13
CA PRO A 90 1.85 -5.55 1.88
C PRO A 90 1.74 -6.26 0.54
N ILE A 91 2.89 -6.48 -0.09
CA ILE A 91 2.98 -7.17 -1.37
C ILE A 91 3.75 -8.48 -1.14
N TRP A 92 3.14 -9.58 -1.56
CA TRP A 92 3.69 -10.91 -1.43
C TRP A 92 3.80 -11.57 -2.79
N ARG A 93 4.77 -12.46 -2.95
CA ARG A 93 4.82 -13.35 -4.12
C ARG A 93 3.90 -14.53 -3.88
N GLN A 94 3.59 -15.25 -4.95
CA GLN A 94 2.77 -16.45 -4.85
C GLN A 94 3.39 -17.50 -3.93
N ASP A 95 4.71 -17.56 -3.87
CA ASP A 95 5.40 -18.52 -3.01
C ASP A 95 5.44 -18.12 -1.53
N GLY A 96 4.80 -16.99 -1.18
CA GLY A 96 4.76 -16.53 0.20
C GLY A 96 5.87 -15.58 0.60
N THR A 97 6.78 -15.25 -0.33
CA THR A 97 7.87 -14.31 -0.03
C THR A 97 7.34 -12.88 0.03
N PHE A 98 7.63 -12.19 1.12
CA PHE A 98 7.30 -10.77 1.25
C PHE A 98 8.27 -9.93 0.42
N VAL A 99 7.76 -9.01 -0.40
CA VAL A 99 8.60 -8.22 -1.29
C VAL A 99 8.46 -6.72 -1.16
N GLY A 100 7.44 -6.21 -0.50
CA GLY A 100 7.34 -4.76 -0.36
C GLY A 100 5.97 -4.24 -0.01
N ALA A 101 5.67 -3.03 -0.45
CA ALA A 101 4.46 -2.32 -0.08
C ALA A 101 3.92 -1.47 -1.22
N LEU A 102 2.59 -1.46 -1.33
CA LEU A 102 1.87 -0.44 -2.10
C LEU A 102 1.31 0.56 -1.10
N CYS A 103 1.59 1.84 -1.29
CA CYS A 103 1.10 2.88 -0.40
C CYS A 103 0.29 3.91 -1.18
N ILE A 104 -0.86 4.30 -0.63
CA ILE A 104 -1.77 5.28 -1.22
C ILE A 104 -2.07 6.36 -0.17
N SER A 105 -2.10 7.61 -0.61
CA SER A 105 -2.43 8.75 0.24
C SER A 105 -3.25 9.76 -0.57
N GLY A 106 -4.11 10.51 0.11
CA GLY A 106 -4.88 11.58 -0.52
C GLY A 106 -6.36 11.57 -0.17
N LEU A 107 -6.91 10.42 0.26
CA LEU A 107 -8.30 10.29 0.65
C LEU A 107 -8.39 10.04 2.16
N HIS A 108 -9.60 9.79 2.65
CA HIS A 108 -9.75 9.29 4.00
C HIS A 108 -8.99 7.97 4.11
N HIS A 109 -8.35 7.71 5.24
CA HIS A 109 -7.41 6.59 5.34
C HIS A 109 -8.05 5.22 5.05
N GLU A 110 -9.31 5.04 5.37
CA GLU A 110 -10.01 3.78 5.06
C GLU A 110 -10.23 3.63 3.56
N GLU A 111 -10.43 4.73 2.83
CA GLU A 111 -10.55 4.71 1.38
C GLU A 111 -9.20 4.49 0.70
N ASP A 112 -8.13 5.08 1.25
CA ASP A 112 -6.78 4.78 0.78
C ASP A 112 -6.50 3.28 0.89
N HIS A 113 -6.89 2.67 2.01
CA HIS A 113 -6.73 1.23 2.21
C HIS A 113 -7.56 0.43 1.21
N ARG A 114 -8.82 0.81 1.03
CA ARG A 114 -9.72 0.10 0.11
C ARG A 114 -9.14 0.09 -1.30
N MET A 115 -8.63 1.22 -1.76
CA MET A 115 -8.05 1.32 -3.09
C MET A 115 -6.79 0.47 -3.23
N ALA A 116 -5.94 0.45 -2.21
CA ALA A 116 -4.75 -0.39 -2.24
C ALA A 116 -5.12 -1.87 -2.31
N ALA A 117 -6.04 -2.30 -1.47
CA ALA A 117 -6.50 -3.69 -1.46
C ALA A 117 -7.14 -4.08 -2.79
N GLU A 118 -7.98 -3.20 -3.36
CA GLU A 118 -8.65 -3.48 -4.64
C GLU A 118 -7.66 -3.55 -5.79
N ALA A 119 -6.66 -2.67 -5.81
CA ALA A 119 -5.64 -2.71 -6.86
C ALA A 119 -4.85 -4.02 -6.82
N VAL A 120 -4.47 -4.47 -5.62
CA VAL A 120 -3.76 -5.74 -5.47
C VAL A 120 -4.65 -6.91 -5.89
N ARG A 121 -5.93 -6.88 -5.52
CA ARG A 121 -6.88 -7.91 -5.93
C ARG A 121 -7.00 -8.00 -7.45
N ARG A 122 -7.15 -6.86 -8.12
CA ARG A 122 -7.25 -6.81 -9.59
C ARG A 122 -5.98 -7.34 -10.24
N TYR A 123 -4.84 -6.98 -9.70
CA TYR A 123 -3.58 -7.46 -10.22
C TYR A 123 -3.49 -8.98 -10.13
N ALA A 124 -3.87 -9.56 -9.00
CA ALA A 124 -3.86 -11.01 -8.81
C ALA A 124 -4.83 -11.71 -9.77
N GLU A 125 -6.01 -11.14 -9.98
CA GLU A 125 -6.99 -11.69 -10.92
C GLU A 125 -6.47 -11.71 -12.35
N ARG A 126 -5.85 -10.61 -12.79
CA ARG A 126 -5.30 -10.52 -14.15
C ARG A 126 -4.18 -11.51 -14.37
N ARG A 127 -3.38 -11.77 -13.35
CA ARG A 127 -2.32 -12.78 -13.44
C ARG A 127 -2.90 -14.17 -13.63
N LYS A 128 -4.01 -14.49 -12.94
CA LYS A 128 -4.71 -15.76 -13.12
C LYS A 128 -5.26 -15.89 -14.53
N GLU A 129 -5.81 -14.80 -15.08
CA GLU A 129 -6.36 -14.80 -16.44
C GLU A 129 -5.28 -15.06 -17.49
N THR A 130 -4.08 -14.48 -17.30
CA THR A 130 -2.98 -14.71 -18.24
C THR A 130 -2.35 -16.09 -18.06
N GLY A 131 -2.47 -16.65 -16.86
CA GLY A 131 -2.04 -18.00 -16.59
C GLY A 131 -0.55 -18.26 -16.54
N HIS A 132 0.31 -17.25 -16.52
CA HIS A 132 1.72 -17.54 -16.63
C HIS A 132 2.68 -16.62 -15.87
N GLU A 133 2.25 -15.75 -15.05
CA GLU A 133 3.14 -14.81 -14.38
C GLU A 133 3.49 -15.23 -12.97
N GLY A 134 3.90 -16.48 -12.82
CA GLY A 134 4.12 -17.10 -11.52
C GLY A 134 5.16 -16.43 -10.64
N SER A 135 6.11 -15.70 -11.20
CA SER A 135 7.15 -15.01 -10.42
C SER A 135 6.78 -13.57 -10.07
N GLY A 136 5.64 -13.10 -10.53
CA GLY A 136 5.22 -11.73 -10.29
C GLY A 136 4.75 -11.49 -8.88
N ILE A 137 4.59 -10.23 -8.53
CA ILE A 137 4.02 -9.77 -7.27
C ILE A 137 2.52 -9.93 -7.38
N ASP A 138 1.87 -10.58 -6.42
CA ASP A 138 0.45 -10.83 -6.58
C ASP A 138 -0.47 -10.24 -5.50
N ARG A 139 -0.09 -10.18 -4.23
CA ARG A 139 -1.03 -9.66 -3.24
C ARG A 139 -0.42 -9.45 -1.86
N GLY A 140 -1.19 -8.80 -1.04
CA GLY A 140 -0.90 -8.64 0.36
C GLY A 140 -1.70 -9.58 1.25
#